data_a5ba89ec218621a0d611d2a0bb7cd3e4
#
_entry.id   a5ba89ec218621a0d611d2a0bb7cd3e4
#
_cell.length_a   1.000
_cell.length_b   1.000
_cell.length_c   1.000
_cell.angle_alpha   90.00
_cell.angle_beta   90.00
_cell.angle_gamma   90.00
#
_symmetry.space_group_name_H-M   'P 1'
#
loop_
_entity.id
_entity.type
_entity.pdbx_description
1 polymer ?
#
loop_
_entity_poly.entity_id
_entity_poly.type
_entity_poly.pdbx_seq_one_letter_code
_entity_poly.pdbx_strand_id
1 'polypeptide(L)'
;MFLEQILARTRLDLEERQRLLPLERLQERAAAQPPARDFAAALQPNPGDHGLRLIAEIKRASPSKGPLAPDLDPVALARTYEAAGAAAISVLTEPHFFLGAPEHLTAVKEAVSLPVLRKDFIVDEYQVYEARAWGADALLLICAALTAQELERLLTLTRQLGMEALVEVHSPAEARMAVTAGARVIGVNSRDLVTFSMNPFLIRELRRLIPADCIVVAESGIHTEADARRLRRYDVQAMLVGESLVKAGDVRGQIKRLLHGSNHGIQVKICGLRRPEALQAALESGADLLGLMFYPQSKRYLAPSQVRQLLSEAGYLALAEQGQAVPDLVGVFVNEESQRINELAEELGLHFVQLHGTESPEFCASLERPVIKALPVRGPRALEEAHRYAAVAWRLLLDTPSASYGGSGLTHDWELARTIAAELPVLLAGGLTPANVAEAIATVRPWGVDVSSGVESNGEKDPGKIRAFIEAVRQSSQQLPALEAIWQ
;
A
#
# COMPACT_ATOMS: atom_id res chain seq x y z
N MET A 1 30.11 -2.90 -0.08
CA MET A 1 28.71 -3.06 -0.58
C MET A 1 28.25 -1.76 -1.21
N PHE A 2 27.19 -1.75 -2.03
CA PHE A 2 26.88 -0.56 -2.86
C PHE A 2 26.52 0.69 -2.03
N LEU A 3 25.67 0.54 -1.00
CA LEU A 3 25.33 1.63 -0.08
C LEU A 3 26.59 2.26 0.55
N GLU A 4 27.55 1.47 1.00
CA GLU A 4 28.81 1.97 1.58
C GLU A 4 29.62 2.79 0.57
N GLN A 5 29.63 2.38 -0.70
CA GLN A 5 30.32 3.15 -1.76
C GLN A 5 29.68 4.53 -1.95
N ILE A 6 28.32 4.57 -1.96
CA ILE A 6 27.61 5.86 -2.06
C ILE A 6 27.90 6.71 -0.83
N LEU A 7 27.80 6.15 0.38
CA LEU A 7 28.05 6.89 1.61
C LEU A 7 29.49 7.40 1.72
N ALA A 8 30.48 6.60 1.28
CA ALA A 8 31.86 7.05 1.23
C ALA A 8 32.04 8.24 0.27
N ARG A 9 31.41 8.18 -0.90
CA ARG A 9 31.43 9.27 -1.87
C ARG A 9 30.71 10.52 -1.34
N THR A 10 29.52 10.34 -0.76
CA THR A 10 28.73 11.42 -0.13
C THR A 10 29.56 12.17 0.91
N ARG A 11 30.32 11.46 1.77
CA ARG A 11 31.16 12.11 2.77
C ARG A 11 32.28 12.95 2.16
N LEU A 12 32.92 12.46 1.10
CA LEU A 12 33.97 13.23 0.38
C LEU A 12 33.39 14.51 -0.26
N ASP A 13 32.27 14.38 -0.91
CA ASP A 13 31.59 15.54 -1.54
C ASP A 13 31.10 16.54 -0.47
N LEU A 14 30.67 16.05 0.68
CA LEU A 14 30.26 16.86 1.82
C LEU A 14 31.41 17.68 2.38
N GLU A 15 32.59 17.07 2.58
CA GLU A 15 33.80 17.78 3.03
C GLU A 15 34.18 18.93 2.06
N GLU A 16 34.06 18.70 0.76
CA GLU A 16 34.30 19.73 -0.25
C GLU A 16 33.28 20.87 -0.15
N ARG A 17 31.97 20.55 -0.06
CA ARG A 17 30.92 21.56 0.06
C ARG A 17 31.03 22.39 1.34
N GLN A 18 31.40 21.76 2.47
CA GLN A 18 31.64 22.47 3.74
C GLN A 18 32.81 23.44 3.67
N ARG A 19 33.87 23.13 2.87
CA ARG A 19 34.99 24.06 2.63
C ARG A 19 34.59 25.24 1.75
N LEU A 20 33.71 25.00 0.76
CA LEU A 20 33.26 26.03 -0.19
C LEU A 20 32.23 26.99 0.41
N LEU A 21 31.36 26.50 1.29
CA LEU A 21 30.32 27.29 1.91
C LEU A 21 30.26 26.99 3.44
N PRO A 22 30.71 27.91 4.30
CA PRO A 22 30.64 27.76 5.76
C PRO A 22 29.21 27.57 6.25
N LEU A 23 29.04 26.80 7.34
CA LEU A 23 27.73 26.44 7.89
C LEU A 23 26.90 27.67 8.24
N GLU A 24 27.49 28.72 8.79
CA GLU A 24 26.80 29.98 9.16
C GLU A 24 26.12 30.61 7.94
N ARG A 25 26.83 30.65 6.81
CA ARG A 25 26.28 31.17 5.55
C ARG A 25 25.15 30.29 4.98
N LEU A 26 25.28 28.99 5.17
CA LEU A 26 24.24 28.05 4.77
C LEU A 26 22.98 28.20 5.64
N GLN A 27 23.15 28.41 6.95
CA GLN A 27 22.07 28.71 7.89
C GLN A 27 21.32 30.00 7.54
N GLU A 28 22.07 31.07 7.17
CA GLU A 28 21.46 32.33 6.69
C GLU A 28 20.59 32.09 5.44
N ARG A 29 21.08 31.29 4.46
CA ARG A 29 20.30 30.94 3.27
C ARG A 29 19.08 30.10 3.59
N ALA A 30 19.20 29.14 4.50
CA ALA A 30 18.08 28.31 4.95
C ALA A 30 17.01 29.14 5.64
N ALA A 31 17.41 30.11 6.51
CA ALA A 31 16.50 31.00 7.22
C ALA A 31 15.79 32.00 6.29
N ALA A 32 16.41 32.36 5.15
CA ALA A 32 15.83 33.26 4.15
C ALA A 32 14.75 32.59 3.27
N GLN A 33 14.61 31.27 3.31
CA GLN A 33 13.62 30.57 2.51
C GLN A 33 12.18 30.80 3.04
N PRO A 34 11.18 30.89 2.15
CA PRO A 34 9.76 30.87 2.56
C PRO A 34 9.44 29.64 3.39
N PRO A 35 8.39 29.66 4.24
CA PRO A 35 7.97 28.47 4.98
C PRO A 35 7.83 27.23 4.08
N ALA A 36 8.26 26.06 4.58
CA ALA A 36 8.12 24.83 3.84
C ALA A 36 6.64 24.47 3.66
N ARG A 37 6.29 23.87 2.53
CA ARG A 37 4.96 23.32 2.27
C ARG A 37 4.76 22.06 3.11
N ASP A 38 3.55 21.82 3.57
CA ASP A 38 3.26 20.66 4.44
C ASP A 38 3.27 19.35 3.64
N PHE A 39 4.41 18.66 3.67
CA PHE A 39 4.61 17.39 3.00
C PHE A 39 3.75 16.27 3.62
N ALA A 40 3.62 16.24 4.94
CA ALA A 40 2.84 15.23 5.63
C ALA A 40 1.34 15.37 5.33
N ALA A 41 0.80 16.60 5.38
CA ALA A 41 -0.60 16.85 5.02
C ALA A 41 -0.92 16.48 3.56
N ALA A 42 0.01 16.75 2.62
CA ALA A 42 -0.19 16.39 1.21
C ALA A 42 -0.28 14.87 0.99
N LEU A 43 0.30 14.08 1.88
CA LEU A 43 0.28 12.60 1.80
C LEU A 43 -0.89 11.96 2.55
N GLN A 44 -1.66 12.72 3.32
CA GLN A 44 -2.86 12.20 3.95
C GLN A 44 -4.01 12.16 2.94
N PRO A 45 -4.75 11.04 2.84
CA PRO A 45 -6.00 11.00 2.11
C PRO A 45 -7.02 11.96 2.73
N ASN A 46 -7.88 12.57 1.92
CA ASN A 46 -9.00 13.34 2.46
C ASN A 46 -9.98 12.39 3.19
N PRO A 47 -10.77 12.88 4.16
CA PRO A 47 -11.82 12.10 4.78
C PRO A 47 -12.74 11.49 3.71
N GLY A 48 -12.95 10.16 3.76
CA GLY A 48 -13.73 9.42 2.77
C GLY A 48 -12.95 9.01 1.49
N ASP A 49 -11.73 9.49 1.29
CA ASP A 49 -10.85 9.05 0.20
C ASP A 49 -10.00 7.86 0.66
N HIS A 50 -10.15 6.74 0.00
CA HIS A 50 -9.41 5.51 0.29
C HIS A 50 -8.27 5.26 -0.71
N GLY A 51 -7.99 6.23 -1.58
CA GLY A 51 -6.93 6.15 -2.57
C GLY A 51 -5.55 6.52 -1.99
N LEU A 52 -4.51 6.03 -2.66
CA LEU A 52 -3.13 6.36 -2.29
C LEU A 52 -2.73 7.72 -2.87
N ARG A 53 -1.98 8.49 -2.10
CA ARG A 53 -1.29 9.67 -2.61
C ARG A 53 -0.05 9.27 -3.40
N LEU A 54 0.30 10.02 -4.43
CA LEU A 54 1.46 9.75 -5.27
C LEU A 54 2.57 10.77 -5.02
N ILE A 55 3.74 10.29 -4.59
CA ILE A 55 5.00 11.02 -4.68
C ILE A 55 5.64 10.64 -6.01
N ALA A 56 5.67 11.57 -6.96
CA ALA A 56 6.24 11.32 -8.29
C ALA A 56 7.72 11.69 -8.31
N GLU A 57 8.59 10.73 -8.64
CA GLU A 57 10.04 10.89 -8.54
C GLU A 57 10.68 11.28 -9.88
N ILE A 58 11.50 12.32 -9.86
CA ILE A 58 12.35 12.78 -10.98
C ILE A 58 13.72 12.17 -10.79
N LYS A 59 14.08 11.24 -11.71
CA LYS A 59 15.31 10.47 -11.64
C LYS A 59 15.88 10.19 -13.03
N ARG A 60 17.13 10.61 -13.28
CA ARG A 60 17.81 10.43 -14.56
C ARG A 60 18.52 9.09 -14.71
N ALA A 61 18.97 8.52 -13.60
CA ALA A 61 19.68 7.24 -13.56
C ALA A 61 19.38 6.49 -12.26
N SER A 62 19.70 5.21 -12.22
CA SER A 62 19.73 4.42 -10.99
C SER A 62 20.87 3.41 -11.01
N PRO A 63 21.45 3.05 -9.85
CA PRO A 63 22.54 2.08 -9.76
C PRO A 63 22.24 0.73 -10.40
N SER A 64 21.01 0.25 -10.24
CA SER A 64 20.61 -1.08 -10.73
C SER A 64 20.28 -1.13 -12.23
N LYS A 65 20.01 0.03 -12.88
CA LYS A 65 19.54 0.11 -14.27
C LYS A 65 20.41 1.02 -15.14
N GLY A 66 21.36 1.76 -14.54
CA GLY A 66 22.11 2.79 -15.25
C GLY A 66 21.26 3.99 -15.65
N PRO A 67 21.60 4.69 -16.74
CA PRO A 67 20.83 5.82 -17.25
C PRO A 67 19.40 5.40 -17.63
N LEU A 68 18.41 6.15 -17.17
CA LEU A 68 16.99 5.95 -17.45
C LEU A 68 16.48 6.98 -18.47
N ALA A 69 16.75 8.24 -18.21
CA ALA A 69 16.43 9.40 -19.06
C ALA A 69 17.43 10.54 -18.77
N PRO A 70 18.68 10.47 -19.30
CA PRO A 70 19.73 11.43 -18.96
C PRO A 70 19.38 12.86 -19.36
N ASP A 71 18.67 13.04 -20.49
CA ASP A 71 18.28 14.33 -21.03
C ASP A 71 16.95 14.88 -20.52
N LEU A 72 16.42 14.27 -19.47
CA LEU A 72 15.14 14.64 -18.83
C LEU A 72 15.17 16.12 -18.38
N ASP A 73 14.14 16.89 -18.77
CA ASP A 73 13.88 18.21 -18.19
C ASP A 73 13.08 18.05 -16.89
N PRO A 74 13.69 18.33 -15.71
CA PRO A 74 13.03 18.14 -14.44
C PRO A 74 11.83 19.07 -14.22
N VAL A 75 11.86 20.29 -14.77
CA VAL A 75 10.76 21.26 -14.63
C VAL A 75 9.55 20.87 -15.47
N ALA A 76 9.76 20.51 -16.73
CA ALA A 76 8.69 20.07 -17.62
C ALA A 76 8.00 18.81 -17.07
N LEU A 77 8.79 17.87 -16.52
CA LEU A 77 8.27 16.65 -15.93
C LEU A 77 7.51 16.95 -14.63
N ALA A 78 8.03 17.82 -13.75
CA ALA A 78 7.37 18.22 -12.51
C ALA A 78 5.98 18.83 -12.77
N ARG A 79 5.87 19.73 -13.75
CA ARG A 79 4.57 20.30 -14.16
C ARG A 79 3.61 19.24 -14.70
N THR A 80 4.14 18.24 -15.41
CA THR A 80 3.34 17.12 -15.90
C THR A 80 2.83 16.27 -14.75
N TYR A 81 3.65 16.01 -13.73
CA TYR A 81 3.30 15.28 -12.53
C TYR A 81 2.19 16.00 -11.73
N GLU A 82 2.37 17.30 -11.48
CA GLU A 82 1.36 18.13 -10.80
C GLU A 82 0.02 18.12 -11.55
N ALA A 83 0.05 18.38 -12.85
CA ALA A 83 -1.16 18.38 -13.70
C ALA A 83 -1.85 17.00 -13.81
N ALA A 84 -1.14 15.91 -13.52
CA ALA A 84 -1.68 14.56 -13.55
C ALA A 84 -2.17 14.08 -12.18
N GLY A 85 -2.06 14.89 -11.12
CA GLY A 85 -2.60 14.59 -9.79
C GLY A 85 -1.58 13.99 -8.80
N ALA A 86 -0.27 14.18 -9.00
CA ALA A 86 0.72 13.89 -7.96
C ALA A 86 0.45 14.75 -6.72
N ALA A 87 0.71 14.22 -5.53
CA ALA A 87 0.56 14.91 -4.25
C ALA A 87 1.86 15.59 -3.79
N ALA A 88 3.01 15.06 -4.20
CA ALA A 88 4.33 15.60 -3.93
C ALA A 88 5.32 15.18 -5.03
N ILE A 89 6.46 15.85 -5.11
CA ILE A 89 7.52 15.53 -6.06
C ILE A 89 8.80 15.17 -5.30
N SER A 90 9.40 14.05 -5.67
CA SER A 90 10.72 13.63 -5.20
C SER A 90 11.78 13.97 -6.26
N VAL A 91 12.86 14.65 -5.85
CA VAL A 91 13.95 15.05 -6.76
C VAL A 91 15.26 14.47 -6.29
N LEU A 92 15.88 13.62 -7.14
CA LEU A 92 17.22 13.11 -6.89
C LEU A 92 18.23 14.27 -6.97
N THR A 93 19.07 14.43 -5.93
CA THR A 93 20.16 15.44 -5.89
C THR A 93 21.54 14.80 -5.87
N GLU A 94 21.67 13.49 -5.73
CA GLU A 94 22.91 12.75 -5.76
C GLU A 94 23.49 12.71 -7.21
N PRO A 95 24.72 13.24 -7.43
CA PRO A 95 25.22 13.50 -8.79
C PRO A 95 25.87 12.29 -9.48
N HIS A 96 26.46 11.35 -8.75
CA HIS A 96 27.34 10.32 -9.31
C HIS A 96 26.58 9.07 -9.78
N PHE A 97 25.62 8.61 -8.97
CA PHE A 97 24.92 7.35 -9.21
C PHE A 97 23.49 7.55 -9.76
N PHE A 98 22.90 8.73 -9.50
CA PHE A 98 21.54 9.05 -9.94
C PHE A 98 21.46 10.19 -10.97
N LEU A 99 22.60 10.84 -11.29
CA LEU A 99 22.70 11.98 -12.19
C LEU A 99 21.77 13.14 -11.75
N GLY A 100 21.64 13.31 -10.43
CA GLY A 100 20.91 14.39 -9.79
C GLY A 100 21.73 15.68 -9.69
N ALA A 101 21.07 16.76 -9.28
CA ALA A 101 21.74 18.03 -8.96
C ALA A 101 20.85 18.88 -8.05
N PRO A 102 21.44 19.69 -7.14
CA PRO A 102 20.69 20.66 -6.31
C PRO A 102 19.85 21.64 -7.12
N GLU A 103 20.36 22.08 -8.28
CA GLU A 103 19.68 22.99 -9.20
C GLU A 103 18.37 22.42 -9.72
N HIS A 104 18.28 21.08 -9.88
CA HIS A 104 17.03 20.43 -10.28
C HIS A 104 15.95 20.60 -9.21
N LEU A 105 16.31 20.47 -7.94
CA LEU A 105 15.38 20.63 -6.82
C LEU A 105 14.88 22.07 -6.75
N THR A 106 15.78 23.05 -6.77
CA THR A 106 15.42 24.47 -6.72
C THR A 106 14.51 24.86 -7.89
N ALA A 107 14.88 24.47 -9.12
CA ALA A 107 14.08 24.76 -10.31
C ALA A 107 12.68 24.11 -10.27
N VAL A 108 12.57 22.87 -9.78
CA VAL A 108 11.29 22.19 -9.58
C VAL A 108 10.46 22.90 -8.51
N LYS A 109 11.07 23.26 -7.38
CA LYS A 109 10.39 23.96 -6.26
C LYS A 109 9.76 25.29 -6.70
N GLU A 110 10.44 26.03 -7.59
CA GLU A 110 9.92 27.28 -8.16
C GLU A 110 8.81 27.06 -9.18
N ALA A 111 8.81 25.91 -9.86
CA ALA A 111 7.93 25.65 -11.00
C ALA A 111 6.57 25.05 -10.65
N VAL A 112 6.41 24.46 -9.44
CA VAL A 112 5.19 23.76 -8.99
C VAL A 112 4.72 24.24 -7.63
N SER A 113 3.45 23.98 -7.32
CA SER A 113 2.86 24.29 -6.00
C SER A 113 2.98 23.12 -5.00
N LEU A 114 3.29 21.92 -5.46
CA LEU A 114 3.40 20.70 -4.65
C LEU A 114 4.62 20.74 -3.72
N PRO A 115 4.56 20.05 -2.55
CA PRO A 115 5.75 19.84 -1.72
C PRO A 115 6.84 19.07 -2.48
N VAL A 116 8.10 19.46 -2.24
CA VAL A 116 9.27 18.88 -2.91
C VAL A 116 10.18 18.19 -1.89
N LEU A 117 10.44 16.90 -2.12
CA LEU A 117 11.30 16.05 -1.32
C LEU A 117 12.71 16.02 -1.93
N ARG A 118 13.75 16.36 -1.15
CA ARG A 118 15.15 16.06 -1.47
C ARG A 118 15.40 14.56 -1.30
N LYS A 119 15.58 13.83 -2.40
CA LYS A 119 15.95 12.40 -2.38
C LYS A 119 17.47 12.29 -2.53
N ASP A 120 18.16 12.02 -1.44
CA ASP A 120 19.63 12.00 -1.34
C ASP A 120 20.07 11.13 -0.16
N PHE A 121 21.39 10.92 0.04
CA PHE A 121 21.98 10.21 1.16
C PHE A 121 22.41 11.21 2.23
N ILE A 122 21.52 11.50 3.19
CA ILE A 122 21.73 12.50 4.22
C ILE A 122 22.32 11.82 5.48
N VAL A 123 23.53 12.22 5.88
CA VAL A 123 24.29 11.67 6.99
C VAL A 123 24.83 12.73 7.96
N ASP A 124 24.62 14.01 7.65
CA ASP A 124 25.15 15.13 8.41
C ASP A 124 24.16 16.29 8.49
N GLU A 125 24.20 17.08 9.56
CA GLU A 125 23.36 18.26 9.78
C GLU A 125 23.54 19.33 8.69
N TYR A 126 24.74 19.46 8.17
CA TYR A 126 25.01 20.38 7.07
C TYR A 126 24.11 20.10 5.87
N GLN A 127 23.87 18.82 5.54
CA GLN A 127 22.98 18.44 4.44
C GLN A 127 21.50 18.76 4.72
N VAL A 128 21.10 18.81 6.00
CA VAL A 128 19.73 19.24 6.38
C VAL A 128 19.57 20.74 6.11
N TYR A 129 20.57 21.55 6.45
CA TYR A 129 20.59 22.98 6.10
C TYR A 129 20.67 23.20 4.58
N GLU A 130 21.45 22.40 3.84
CA GLU A 130 21.47 22.43 2.38
C GLU A 130 20.07 22.19 1.80
N ALA A 131 19.37 21.15 2.26
CA ALA A 131 18.01 20.84 1.80
C ALA A 131 17.10 22.05 1.96
N ARG A 132 17.12 22.67 3.14
CA ARG A 132 16.33 23.86 3.41
C ARG A 132 16.74 25.05 2.56
N ALA A 133 18.04 25.28 2.41
CA ALA A 133 18.59 26.40 1.60
C ALA A 133 18.26 26.27 0.10
N TRP A 134 18.10 25.06 -0.42
CA TRP A 134 17.66 24.78 -1.80
C TRP A 134 16.14 24.82 -1.97
N GLY A 135 15.39 25.02 -0.86
CA GLY A 135 13.94 25.17 -0.88
C GLY A 135 13.16 23.87 -0.71
N ALA A 136 13.81 22.77 -0.28
CA ALA A 136 13.10 21.52 0.00
C ALA A 136 12.03 21.69 1.08
N ASP A 137 10.94 20.97 0.96
CA ASP A 137 9.86 20.87 1.94
C ASP A 137 10.01 19.62 2.81
N ALA A 138 10.69 18.62 2.27
CA ALA A 138 11.03 17.39 2.96
C ALA A 138 12.39 16.86 2.50
N LEU A 139 12.96 15.95 3.29
CA LEU A 139 14.20 15.25 2.96
C LEU A 139 14.11 13.76 3.33
N LEU A 140 15.02 12.96 2.73
CA LEU A 140 15.11 11.53 3.00
C LEU A 140 16.12 11.26 4.12
N LEU A 141 15.72 10.43 5.10
CA LEU A 141 16.62 9.82 6.09
C LEU A 141 16.54 8.30 5.95
N ILE A 142 17.67 7.64 5.69
CA ILE A 142 17.73 6.19 5.45
C ILE A 142 18.22 5.51 6.72
N CYS A 143 17.40 4.68 7.38
CA CYS A 143 17.77 3.99 8.60
C CYS A 143 19.02 3.11 8.45
N ALA A 144 19.18 2.44 7.32
CA ALA A 144 20.36 1.62 7.02
C ALA A 144 21.67 2.42 6.94
N ALA A 145 21.61 3.75 6.79
CA ALA A 145 22.77 4.64 6.69
C ALA A 145 23.10 5.37 8.00
N LEU A 146 22.26 5.24 9.04
CA LEU A 146 22.31 6.04 10.27
C LEU A 146 22.24 5.16 11.51
N THR A 147 22.89 5.60 12.58
CA THR A 147 22.62 5.10 13.93
C THR A 147 21.32 5.70 14.47
N ALA A 148 20.74 5.10 15.50
CA ALA A 148 19.52 5.62 16.14
C ALA A 148 19.68 7.07 16.65
N GLN A 149 20.86 7.40 17.21
CA GLN A 149 21.17 8.76 17.69
C GLN A 149 21.28 9.76 16.54
N GLU A 150 21.93 9.39 15.43
CA GLU A 150 22.03 10.23 14.24
C GLU A 150 20.63 10.47 13.62
N LEU A 151 19.81 9.42 13.51
CA LEU A 151 18.45 9.55 13.01
C LEU A 151 17.62 10.53 13.86
N GLU A 152 17.63 10.38 15.18
CA GLU A 152 16.90 11.26 16.11
C GLU A 152 17.35 12.73 15.98
N ARG A 153 18.67 12.94 15.92
CA ARG A 153 19.27 14.27 15.77
C ARG A 153 18.89 14.94 14.45
N LEU A 154 19.03 14.22 13.32
CA LEU A 154 18.71 14.74 11.98
C LEU A 154 17.21 14.99 11.83
N LEU A 155 16.37 14.09 12.35
CA LEU A 155 14.92 14.24 12.37
C LEU A 155 14.48 15.47 13.15
N THR A 156 15.08 15.68 14.34
CA THR A 156 14.81 16.86 15.18
C THR A 156 15.20 18.16 14.46
N LEU A 157 16.39 18.22 13.88
CA LEU A 157 16.85 19.39 13.13
C LEU A 157 15.97 19.66 11.89
N THR A 158 15.57 18.62 11.17
CA THR A 158 14.66 18.73 10.01
C THR A 158 13.37 19.44 10.40
N ARG A 159 12.76 19.06 11.53
CA ARG A 159 11.53 19.68 12.06
C ARG A 159 11.76 21.10 12.57
N GLN A 160 12.89 21.36 13.22
CA GLN A 160 13.24 22.74 13.65
C GLN A 160 13.35 23.70 12.48
N LEU A 161 13.77 23.23 11.30
CA LEU A 161 13.81 24.01 10.07
C LEU A 161 12.47 24.05 9.31
N GLY A 162 11.40 23.52 9.90
CA GLY A 162 10.04 23.52 9.34
C GLY A 162 9.81 22.50 8.21
N MET A 163 10.75 21.60 7.96
CA MET A 163 10.61 20.51 6.98
C MET A 163 10.08 19.22 7.62
N GLU A 164 9.65 18.26 6.81
CA GLU A 164 9.36 16.89 7.24
C GLU A 164 10.43 15.92 6.73
N ALA A 165 10.59 14.77 7.41
CA ALA A 165 11.47 13.70 6.92
C ALA A 165 10.67 12.49 6.47
N LEU A 166 10.98 11.99 5.27
CA LEU A 166 10.65 10.65 4.85
C LEU A 166 11.73 9.70 5.41
N VAL A 167 11.37 8.89 6.40
CA VAL A 167 12.31 7.95 7.04
C VAL A 167 12.19 6.59 6.38
N GLU A 168 13.20 6.21 5.59
CA GLU A 168 13.20 4.98 4.80
C GLU A 168 13.67 3.78 5.62
N VAL A 169 12.92 2.66 5.55
CA VAL A 169 13.18 1.42 6.29
C VAL A 169 13.10 0.19 5.38
N HIS A 170 13.95 -0.84 5.68
CA HIS A 170 14.08 -2.09 4.92
C HIS A 170 13.95 -3.34 5.79
N SER A 171 13.78 -3.19 7.11
CA SER A 171 13.71 -4.31 8.04
C SER A 171 12.84 -4.02 9.26
N PRO A 172 12.39 -5.06 10.00
CA PRO A 172 11.68 -4.89 11.27
C PRO A 172 12.45 -4.10 12.32
N ALA A 173 13.78 -4.23 12.34
CA ALA A 173 14.64 -3.47 13.26
C ALA A 173 14.64 -1.98 12.92
N GLU A 174 14.77 -1.64 11.63
CA GLU A 174 14.74 -0.27 11.15
C GLU A 174 13.36 0.38 11.33
N ALA A 175 12.27 -0.36 11.10
CA ALA A 175 10.93 0.14 11.37
C ALA A 175 10.74 0.52 12.85
N ARG A 176 11.21 -0.31 13.78
CA ARG A 176 11.20 0.01 15.22
C ARG A 176 12.08 1.22 15.54
N MET A 177 13.26 1.33 14.92
CA MET A 177 14.16 2.47 15.09
C MET A 177 13.50 3.78 14.65
N ALA A 178 12.86 3.79 13.47
CA ALA A 178 12.14 4.94 12.95
C ALA A 178 10.98 5.36 13.87
N VAL A 179 10.17 4.40 14.34
CA VAL A 179 9.06 4.66 15.28
C VAL A 179 9.57 5.22 16.60
N THR A 180 10.64 4.63 17.18
CA THR A 180 11.26 5.09 18.43
C THR A 180 11.83 6.50 18.30
N ALA A 181 12.44 6.85 17.16
CA ALA A 181 12.91 8.20 16.87
C ALA A 181 11.76 9.21 16.64
N GLY A 182 10.50 8.75 16.61
CA GLY A 182 9.32 9.59 16.44
C GLY A 182 9.08 10.00 14.98
N ALA A 183 9.48 9.19 14.00
CA ALA A 183 9.17 9.45 12.59
C ALA A 183 7.66 9.51 12.36
N ARG A 184 7.17 10.52 11.60
CA ARG A 184 5.75 10.69 11.24
C ARG A 184 5.45 10.16 9.85
N VAL A 185 6.42 10.22 8.93
CA VAL A 185 6.32 9.70 7.57
C VAL A 185 7.39 8.64 7.39
N ILE A 186 6.96 7.39 7.19
CA ILE A 186 7.85 6.22 7.11
C ILE A 186 7.73 5.60 5.73
N GLY A 187 8.84 5.56 5.00
CA GLY A 187 8.96 4.92 3.70
C GLY A 187 9.38 3.46 3.84
N VAL A 188 8.57 2.54 3.37
CA VAL A 188 8.94 1.12 3.30
C VAL A 188 9.44 0.84 1.89
N ASN A 189 10.77 0.67 1.75
CA ASN A 189 11.39 0.40 0.47
C ASN A 189 11.53 -1.11 0.24
N SER A 190 10.72 -1.63 -0.69
CA SER A 190 10.72 -3.05 -1.05
C SER A 190 11.99 -3.52 -1.78
N ARG A 191 12.88 -2.62 -2.15
CA ARG A 191 14.17 -2.94 -2.77
C ARG A 191 15.27 -2.97 -1.70
N ASP A 192 15.94 -4.10 -1.57
CA ASP A 192 17.13 -4.23 -0.73
C ASP A 192 18.28 -3.39 -1.29
N LEU A 193 18.92 -2.55 -0.46
CA LEU A 193 19.98 -1.63 -0.87
C LEU A 193 21.33 -2.32 -1.11
N VAL A 194 21.47 -3.57 -0.73
CA VAL A 194 22.70 -4.36 -0.85
C VAL A 194 22.66 -5.27 -2.06
N THR A 195 21.58 -6.01 -2.22
CA THR A 195 21.39 -7.04 -3.25
C THR A 195 20.58 -6.57 -4.45
N PHE A 196 19.88 -5.42 -4.32
CA PHE A 196 18.88 -4.90 -5.26
C PHE A 196 17.71 -5.85 -5.52
N SER A 197 17.60 -6.94 -4.76
CA SER A 197 16.45 -7.83 -4.83
C SER A 197 15.18 -7.12 -4.36
N MET A 198 14.04 -7.57 -4.87
CA MET A 198 12.73 -7.04 -4.50
C MET A 198 12.05 -7.98 -3.50
N ASN A 199 11.58 -7.43 -2.37
CA ASN A 199 10.68 -8.12 -1.46
C ASN A 199 9.28 -7.49 -1.54
N PRO A 200 8.38 -7.98 -2.39
CA PRO A 200 7.04 -7.39 -2.56
C PRO A 200 6.14 -7.57 -1.33
N PHE A 201 6.58 -8.34 -0.33
CA PHE A 201 5.84 -8.60 0.91
C PHE A 201 6.28 -7.72 2.07
N LEU A 202 7.41 -7.03 1.94
CA LEU A 202 8.00 -6.25 3.02
C LEU A 202 7.04 -5.22 3.60
N ILE A 203 6.31 -4.50 2.75
CA ILE A 203 5.33 -3.50 3.20
C ILE A 203 4.26 -4.12 4.11
N ARG A 204 3.78 -5.32 3.80
CA ARG A 204 2.81 -6.05 4.61
C ARG A 204 3.38 -6.45 5.98
N GLU A 205 4.65 -6.83 6.01
CA GLU A 205 5.34 -7.24 7.24
C GLU A 205 5.56 -6.03 8.15
N LEU A 206 6.11 -4.94 7.60
CA LEU A 206 6.49 -3.77 8.38
C LEU A 206 5.30 -2.91 8.82
N ARG A 207 4.19 -2.89 8.04
CA ARG A 207 3.01 -2.10 8.39
C ARG A 207 2.47 -2.39 9.79
N ARG A 208 2.59 -3.61 10.27
CA ARG A 208 2.15 -4.03 11.61
C ARG A 208 3.00 -3.45 12.74
N LEU A 209 4.24 -3.05 12.45
CA LEU A 209 5.17 -2.48 13.41
C LEU A 209 5.10 -0.96 13.47
N ILE A 210 4.38 -0.35 12.53
CA ILE A 210 4.25 1.10 12.39
C ILE A 210 2.89 1.51 12.94
N PRO A 211 2.82 2.48 13.89
CA PRO A 211 1.59 2.99 14.44
C PRO A 211 0.60 3.52 13.37
N ALA A 212 -0.70 3.52 13.71
CA ALA A 212 -1.74 3.92 12.76
C ALA A 212 -1.75 5.42 12.45
N ASP A 213 -1.21 6.24 13.33
CA ASP A 213 -1.06 7.69 13.19
C ASP A 213 0.16 8.10 12.35
N CYS A 214 1.03 7.16 11.99
CA CYS A 214 2.11 7.39 11.03
C CYS A 214 1.61 7.28 9.59
N ILE A 215 2.13 8.14 8.73
CA ILE A 215 1.95 8.06 7.28
C ILE A 215 2.95 7.05 6.73
N VAL A 216 2.45 6.00 6.07
CA VAL A 216 3.29 4.97 5.46
C VAL A 216 3.32 5.17 3.94
N VAL A 217 4.53 5.23 3.39
CA VAL A 217 4.81 5.36 1.96
C VAL A 217 5.39 4.05 1.44
N ALA A 218 4.77 3.46 0.42
CA ALA A 218 5.34 2.30 -0.27
C ALA A 218 6.32 2.76 -1.34
N GLU A 219 7.54 2.20 -1.32
CA GLU A 219 8.59 2.54 -2.27
C GLU A 219 9.06 1.31 -3.05
N SER A 220 9.45 1.52 -4.31
CA SER A 220 9.94 0.53 -5.27
C SER A 220 8.91 -0.53 -5.69
N GLY A 221 9.10 -1.09 -6.91
CA GLY A 221 8.29 -2.20 -7.43
C GLY A 221 6.87 -1.82 -7.83
N ILE A 222 6.55 -0.55 -8.04
CA ILE A 222 5.23 -0.08 -8.41
C ILE A 222 5.24 0.33 -9.89
N HIS A 223 4.65 -0.51 -10.74
CA HIS A 223 4.69 -0.34 -12.19
C HIS A 223 3.31 -0.30 -12.83
N THR A 224 2.35 -0.99 -12.24
CA THR A 224 1.04 -1.25 -12.82
C THR A 224 -0.10 -0.81 -11.91
N GLU A 225 -1.29 -0.68 -12.50
CA GLU A 225 -2.54 -0.53 -11.76
C GLU A 225 -2.75 -1.64 -10.71
N ALA A 226 -2.37 -2.87 -11.05
CA ALA A 226 -2.47 -4.02 -10.13
C ALA A 226 -1.55 -3.86 -8.90
N ASP A 227 -0.35 -3.27 -9.08
CA ASP A 227 0.55 -2.99 -7.96
C ASP A 227 -0.06 -1.94 -7.03
N ALA A 228 -0.58 -0.84 -7.58
CA ALA A 228 -1.24 0.19 -6.80
C ALA A 228 -2.48 -0.36 -6.06
N ARG A 229 -3.31 -1.20 -6.72
CA ARG A 229 -4.45 -1.87 -6.10
C ARG A 229 -4.03 -2.79 -4.96
N ARG A 230 -2.92 -3.52 -5.11
CA ARG A 230 -2.38 -4.38 -4.05
C ARG A 230 -2.01 -3.59 -2.80
N LEU A 231 -1.38 -2.41 -2.95
CA LEU A 231 -0.96 -1.57 -1.83
C LEU A 231 -2.13 -1.10 -0.95
N ARG A 232 -3.33 -0.92 -1.52
CA ARG A 232 -4.54 -0.59 -0.74
C ARG A 232 -4.86 -1.61 0.36
N ARG A 233 -4.41 -2.85 0.22
CA ARG A 233 -4.64 -3.90 1.22
C ARG A 233 -3.82 -3.71 2.49
N TYR A 234 -2.77 -2.89 2.43
CA TYR A 234 -1.79 -2.79 3.51
C TYR A 234 -1.89 -1.49 4.32
N ASP A 235 -3.00 -0.75 4.17
CA ASP A 235 -3.25 0.50 4.89
C ASP A 235 -2.07 1.49 4.82
N VAL A 236 -1.49 1.64 3.64
CA VAL A 236 -0.53 2.69 3.32
C VAL A 236 -1.24 3.93 2.79
N GLN A 237 -0.69 5.10 3.04
CA GLN A 237 -1.28 6.37 2.65
C GLN A 237 -0.75 6.86 1.30
N ALA A 238 0.51 6.51 0.97
CA ALA A 238 1.13 7.00 -0.24
C ALA A 238 2.02 5.94 -0.92
N MET A 239 2.32 6.19 -2.20
CA MET A 239 3.30 5.44 -2.99
C MET A 239 4.32 6.41 -3.59
N LEU A 240 5.61 6.04 -3.58
CA LEU A 240 6.67 6.75 -4.26
C LEU A 240 7.04 6.00 -5.54
N VAL A 241 6.90 6.67 -6.70
CA VAL A 241 7.07 6.06 -8.01
C VAL A 241 7.99 6.91 -8.88
N GLY A 242 9.04 6.31 -9.41
CA GLY A 242 10.02 6.98 -10.29
C GLY A 242 10.20 6.23 -11.61
N GLU A 243 10.79 5.03 -11.59
CA GLU A 243 11.23 4.33 -12.80
C GLU A 243 10.10 4.15 -13.83
N SER A 244 8.93 3.71 -13.41
CA SER A 244 7.79 3.48 -14.31
C SER A 244 7.21 4.76 -14.90
N LEU A 245 7.37 5.90 -14.22
CA LEU A 245 6.94 7.21 -14.73
C LEU A 245 7.93 7.77 -15.73
N VAL A 246 9.23 7.74 -15.42
CA VAL A 246 10.29 8.28 -16.28
C VAL A 246 10.41 7.49 -17.59
N LYS A 247 10.13 6.19 -17.58
CA LYS A 247 10.14 5.32 -18.78
C LYS A 247 8.83 5.34 -19.55
N ALA A 248 7.77 5.94 -19.04
CA ALA A 248 6.47 5.94 -19.70
C ALA A 248 6.46 6.83 -20.94
N GLY A 249 6.04 6.30 -22.09
CA GLY A 249 5.77 7.10 -23.28
C GLY A 249 4.61 8.08 -23.10
N ASP A 250 3.66 7.74 -22.22
CA ASP A 250 2.58 8.60 -21.76
C ASP A 250 2.58 8.68 -20.22
N VAL A 251 3.32 9.67 -19.71
CA VAL A 251 3.48 9.90 -18.26
C VAL A 251 2.14 10.22 -17.58
N ARG A 252 1.32 11.07 -18.20
CA ARG A 252 -0.01 11.44 -17.63
C ARG A 252 -0.93 10.23 -17.54
N GLY A 253 -0.99 9.43 -18.59
CA GLY A 253 -1.76 8.20 -18.60
C GLY A 253 -1.26 7.19 -17.57
N GLN A 254 0.07 7.08 -17.37
CA GLN A 254 0.64 6.19 -16.38
C GLN A 254 0.26 6.62 -14.95
N ILE A 255 0.35 7.90 -14.62
CA ILE A 255 -0.08 8.43 -13.31
C ILE A 255 -1.57 8.16 -13.10
N LYS A 256 -2.41 8.48 -14.10
CA LYS A 256 -3.86 8.21 -14.02
C LYS A 256 -4.17 6.73 -13.78
N ARG A 257 -3.47 5.79 -14.46
CA ARG A 257 -3.67 4.34 -14.22
C ARG A 257 -3.27 3.94 -12.80
N LEU A 258 -2.15 4.43 -12.27
CA LEU A 258 -1.71 4.14 -10.90
C LEU A 258 -2.70 4.71 -9.87
N LEU A 259 -3.13 5.97 -10.02
CA LEU A 259 -4.12 6.58 -9.14
C LEU A 259 -5.48 5.88 -9.26
N HIS A 260 -5.93 5.53 -10.47
CA HIS A 260 -7.15 4.75 -10.67
C HIS A 260 -7.08 3.40 -9.94
N GLY A 261 -6.01 2.63 -10.12
CA GLY A 261 -5.82 1.36 -9.41
C GLY A 261 -5.82 1.51 -7.89
N SER A 262 -5.24 2.60 -7.38
CA SER A 262 -5.24 2.89 -5.95
C SER A 262 -6.59 3.39 -5.42
N ASN A 263 -7.36 4.14 -6.23
CA ASN A 263 -8.61 4.77 -5.79
C ASN A 263 -9.84 3.91 -6.08
N HIS A 264 -9.85 3.22 -7.23
CA HIS A 264 -11.03 2.53 -7.75
C HIS A 264 -10.85 1.02 -7.92
N GLY A 265 -9.64 0.50 -7.75
CA GLY A 265 -9.35 -0.92 -7.91
C GLY A 265 -10.08 -1.79 -6.89
N ILE A 266 -11.25 -2.33 -7.26
CA ILE A 266 -12.04 -3.24 -6.41
C ILE A 266 -11.22 -4.49 -6.10
N GLN A 267 -11.06 -4.81 -4.82
CA GLN A 267 -10.40 -6.05 -4.37
C GLN A 267 -11.31 -7.25 -4.60
N VAL A 268 -10.74 -8.37 -5.03
CA VAL A 268 -11.50 -9.59 -5.31
C VAL A 268 -11.04 -10.71 -4.39
N LYS A 269 -11.96 -11.23 -3.58
CA LYS A 269 -11.76 -12.42 -2.75
C LYS A 269 -12.52 -13.60 -3.33
N ILE A 270 -11.82 -14.72 -3.55
CA ILE A 270 -12.42 -16.02 -3.91
C ILE A 270 -12.38 -16.89 -2.66
N CYS A 271 -13.55 -17.25 -2.13
CA CYS A 271 -13.68 -17.92 -0.84
C CYS A 271 -14.07 -19.40 -0.96
N GLY A 272 -13.48 -20.25 -0.12
CA GLY A 272 -13.79 -21.68 -0.05
C GLY A 272 -13.10 -22.51 -1.14
N LEU A 273 -11.85 -22.18 -1.43
CA LEU A 273 -10.99 -22.92 -2.37
C LEU A 273 -10.50 -24.22 -1.73
N ARG A 274 -10.64 -25.36 -2.44
CA ARG A 274 -10.24 -26.70 -2.00
C ARG A 274 -9.51 -27.49 -3.07
N ARG A 275 -9.55 -27.07 -4.32
CA ARG A 275 -8.99 -27.79 -5.47
C ARG A 275 -7.93 -26.96 -6.16
N PRO A 276 -6.81 -27.60 -6.58
CA PRO A 276 -5.70 -26.87 -7.22
C PRO A 276 -6.12 -26.09 -8.46
N GLU A 277 -7.01 -26.64 -9.31
CA GLU A 277 -7.41 -26.01 -10.56
C GLU A 277 -8.22 -24.70 -10.32
N ALA A 278 -9.03 -24.68 -9.25
CA ALA A 278 -9.79 -23.50 -8.88
C ALA A 278 -8.88 -22.42 -8.29
N LEU A 279 -7.89 -22.81 -7.46
CA LEU A 279 -6.92 -21.89 -6.89
C LEU A 279 -6.02 -21.33 -7.99
N GLN A 280 -5.53 -22.16 -8.89
CA GLN A 280 -4.75 -21.74 -10.06
C GLN A 280 -5.53 -20.73 -10.92
N ALA A 281 -6.81 -21.00 -11.21
CA ALA A 281 -7.65 -20.07 -11.96
C ALA A 281 -7.80 -18.69 -11.25
N ALA A 282 -7.90 -18.70 -9.92
CA ALA A 282 -7.94 -17.45 -9.14
C ALA A 282 -6.59 -16.69 -9.19
N LEU A 283 -5.45 -17.40 -9.12
CA LEU A 283 -4.11 -16.82 -9.28
C LEU A 283 -3.94 -16.17 -10.64
N GLU A 284 -4.16 -16.93 -11.71
CA GLU A 284 -3.96 -16.49 -13.10
C GLU A 284 -4.86 -15.30 -13.47
N SER A 285 -6.08 -15.26 -12.92
CA SER A 285 -7.04 -14.19 -13.20
C SER A 285 -6.83 -12.94 -12.33
N GLY A 286 -5.89 -12.95 -11.38
CA GLY A 286 -5.56 -11.79 -10.56
C GLY A 286 -6.55 -11.57 -9.42
N ALA A 287 -6.97 -12.63 -8.72
CA ALA A 287 -7.59 -12.49 -7.41
C ALA A 287 -6.66 -11.79 -6.43
N ASP A 288 -7.21 -11.06 -5.48
CA ASP A 288 -6.45 -10.32 -4.47
C ASP A 288 -6.35 -11.08 -3.15
N LEU A 289 -7.37 -11.87 -2.81
CA LEU A 289 -7.51 -12.63 -1.58
C LEU A 289 -8.03 -14.03 -1.87
N LEU A 290 -7.47 -15.06 -1.20
CA LEU A 290 -7.88 -16.45 -1.31
C LEU A 290 -8.38 -16.96 0.03
N GLY A 291 -9.66 -17.31 0.12
CA GLY A 291 -10.31 -17.80 1.33
C GLY A 291 -10.21 -19.31 1.49
N LEU A 292 -9.62 -19.77 2.59
CA LEU A 292 -9.50 -21.16 3.03
C LEU A 292 -10.42 -21.38 4.23
N MET A 293 -11.34 -22.35 4.14
CA MET A 293 -12.40 -22.55 5.14
C MET A 293 -11.98 -23.58 6.18
N PHE A 294 -11.82 -23.15 7.43
CA PHE A 294 -11.44 -24.01 8.56
C PHE A 294 -12.61 -24.39 9.50
N TYR A 295 -13.84 -24.11 9.10
CA TYR A 295 -15.04 -24.52 9.86
C TYR A 295 -15.46 -25.94 9.45
N PRO A 296 -15.37 -26.98 10.36
CA PRO A 296 -15.56 -28.39 9.98
C PRO A 296 -16.98 -28.73 9.49
N GLN A 297 -18.00 -27.95 9.89
CA GLN A 297 -19.37 -28.18 9.43
C GLN A 297 -19.65 -27.59 8.05
N SER A 298 -18.73 -26.84 7.49
CA SER A 298 -18.85 -26.30 6.14
C SER A 298 -18.58 -27.38 5.10
N LYS A 299 -19.41 -27.43 4.06
CA LYS A 299 -19.15 -28.27 2.88
C LYS A 299 -17.87 -27.86 2.11
N ARG A 300 -17.32 -26.67 2.44
CA ARG A 300 -16.09 -26.13 1.87
C ARG A 300 -14.88 -26.29 2.82
N TYR A 301 -15.03 -27.09 3.87
CA TYR A 301 -13.96 -27.33 4.83
C TYR A 301 -12.70 -27.85 4.14
N LEU A 302 -11.56 -27.30 4.51
CA LEU A 302 -10.23 -27.73 4.13
C LEU A 302 -9.45 -28.07 5.40
N ALA A 303 -8.95 -29.30 5.48
CA ALA A 303 -8.15 -29.68 6.64
C ALA A 303 -6.80 -28.94 6.60
N PRO A 304 -6.30 -28.42 7.75
CA PRO A 304 -5.02 -27.70 7.81
C PRO A 304 -3.86 -28.47 7.16
N SER A 305 -3.79 -29.78 7.35
CA SER A 305 -2.76 -30.65 6.76
C SER A 305 -2.75 -30.69 5.22
N GLN A 306 -3.85 -30.32 4.57
CA GLN A 306 -3.98 -30.32 3.10
C GLN A 306 -3.61 -28.96 2.47
N VAL A 307 -3.48 -27.89 3.28
CA VAL A 307 -3.27 -26.53 2.76
C VAL A 307 -1.98 -26.43 1.96
N ARG A 308 -0.87 -26.90 2.53
CA ARG A 308 0.45 -26.84 1.86
C ARG A 308 0.46 -27.58 0.53
N GLN A 309 -0.16 -28.75 0.46
CA GLN A 309 -0.30 -29.50 -0.77
C GLN A 309 -1.11 -28.73 -1.81
N LEU A 310 -2.28 -28.19 -1.42
CA LEU A 310 -3.13 -27.37 -2.28
C LEU A 310 -2.37 -26.16 -2.87
N LEU A 311 -1.65 -25.42 -2.04
CA LEU A 311 -0.87 -24.26 -2.45
C LEU A 311 0.30 -24.64 -3.39
N SER A 312 0.96 -25.79 -3.14
CA SER A 312 2.04 -26.31 -3.99
C SER A 312 1.52 -26.75 -5.36
N GLU A 313 0.48 -27.55 -5.40
CA GLU A 313 -0.10 -28.08 -6.65
C GLU A 313 -0.70 -26.98 -7.53
N ALA A 314 -1.22 -25.90 -6.93
CA ALA A 314 -1.73 -24.74 -7.65
C ALA A 314 -0.63 -23.75 -8.11
N GLY A 315 0.64 -24.00 -7.80
CA GLY A 315 1.75 -23.12 -8.17
C GLY A 315 1.93 -21.89 -7.28
N TYR A 316 1.12 -21.70 -6.22
CA TYR A 316 1.20 -20.55 -5.32
C TYR A 316 2.58 -20.43 -4.65
N LEU A 317 3.10 -21.54 -4.10
CA LEU A 317 4.38 -21.54 -3.39
C LEU A 317 5.54 -21.21 -4.34
N ALA A 318 5.54 -21.78 -5.56
CA ALA A 318 6.58 -21.52 -6.55
C ALA A 318 6.63 -20.03 -6.96
N LEU A 319 5.47 -19.38 -7.15
CA LEU A 319 5.39 -17.95 -7.46
C LEU A 319 5.91 -17.11 -6.29
N ALA A 320 5.54 -17.46 -5.05
CA ALA A 320 6.00 -16.77 -3.85
C ALA A 320 7.52 -16.91 -3.65
N GLU A 321 8.09 -18.10 -3.84
CA GLU A 321 9.54 -18.36 -3.75
C GLU A 321 10.34 -17.59 -4.81
N GLN A 322 9.75 -17.36 -5.99
CA GLN A 322 10.33 -16.51 -7.04
C GLN A 322 10.21 -15.00 -6.75
N GLY A 323 9.66 -14.61 -5.59
CA GLY A 323 9.44 -13.22 -5.22
C GLY A 323 8.33 -12.55 -6.04
N GLN A 324 7.47 -13.32 -6.69
CA GLN A 324 6.32 -12.78 -7.42
C GLN A 324 5.19 -12.44 -6.44
N ALA A 325 4.45 -11.38 -6.74
CA ALA A 325 3.29 -11.01 -5.96
C ALA A 325 2.17 -12.05 -6.11
N VAL A 326 1.82 -12.71 -5.01
CA VAL A 326 0.70 -13.64 -4.93
C VAL A 326 -0.46 -13.04 -4.11
N PRO A 327 -1.71 -13.52 -4.28
CA PRO A 327 -2.84 -13.14 -3.44
C PRO A 327 -2.60 -13.44 -1.97
N ASP A 328 -3.22 -12.67 -1.08
CA ASP A 328 -3.13 -12.93 0.36
C ASP A 328 -4.05 -14.08 0.78
N LEU A 329 -3.54 -14.97 1.65
CA LEU A 329 -4.30 -16.08 2.21
C LEU A 329 -5.16 -15.61 3.38
N VAL A 330 -6.44 -15.97 3.36
CA VAL A 330 -7.44 -15.65 4.40
C VAL A 330 -7.97 -16.94 5.01
N GLY A 331 -7.68 -17.19 6.28
CA GLY A 331 -8.31 -18.29 7.01
C GLY A 331 -9.70 -17.88 7.48
N VAL A 332 -10.72 -18.68 7.16
CA VAL A 332 -12.11 -18.41 7.54
C VAL A 332 -12.51 -19.34 8.69
N PHE A 333 -12.92 -18.73 9.81
CA PHE A 333 -13.27 -19.41 11.06
C PHE A 333 -14.68 -19.01 11.52
N VAL A 334 -15.31 -19.88 12.31
CA VAL A 334 -16.61 -19.65 12.91
C VAL A 334 -16.57 -20.09 14.38
N ASN A 335 -16.58 -19.12 15.30
CA ASN A 335 -16.57 -19.34 16.76
C ASN A 335 -15.46 -20.30 17.23
N GLU A 336 -14.27 -20.20 16.64
CA GLU A 336 -13.08 -20.97 17.00
C GLU A 336 -12.31 -20.26 18.12
N GLU A 337 -11.52 -21.00 18.90
CA GLU A 337 -10.69 -20.43 19.98
C GLU A 337 -9.53 -19.57 19.43
N SER A 338 -9.26 -18.45 20.08
CA SER A 338 -8.23 -17.49 19.63
C SER A 338 -6.83 -18.10 19.54
N GLN A 339 -6.46 -18.95 20.50
CA GLN A 339 -5.20 -19.65 20.48
C GLN A 339 -5.08 -20.54 19.23
N ARG A 340 -6.14 -21.32 18.92
CA ARG A 340 -6.14 -22.20 17.77
C ARG A 340 -6.09 -21.43 16.44
N ILE A 341 -6.77 -20.28 16.36
CA ILE A 341 -6.71 -19.39 15.20
C ILE A 341 -5.28 -18.88 14.99
N ASN A 342 -4.62 -18.39 16.05
CA ASN A 342 -3.26 -17.85 15.97
C ASN A 342 -2.24 -18.96 15.58
N GLU A 343 -2.34 -20.15 16.17
CA GLU A 343 -1.50 -21.30 15.81
C GLU A 343 -1.63 -21.68 14.33
N LEU A 344 -2.85 -21.81 13.82
CA LEU A 344 -3.10 -22.13 12.41
C LEU A 344 -2.65 -20.98 11.49
N ALA A 345 -2.85 -19.73 11.89
CA ALA A 345 -2.44 -18.60 11.10
C ALA A 345 -0.90 -18.54 10.94
N GLU A 346 -0.16 -18.87 11.98
CA GLU A 346 1.30 -18.96 11.93
C GLU A 346 1.78 -20.19 11.13
N GLU A 347 1.27 -21.37 11.45
CA GLU A 347 1.63 -22.64 10.80
C GLU A 347 1.42 -22.59 9.28
N LEU A 348 0.28 -22.03 8.83
CA LEU A 348 -0.14 -22.01 7.44
C LEU A 348 0.26 -20.74 6.69
N GLY A 349 0.92 -19.79 7.36
CA GLY A 349 1.28 -18.50 6.78
C GLY A 349 0.06 -17.69 6.34
N LEU A 350 -1.04 -17.71 7.10
CA LEU A 350 -2.22 -16.91 6.80
C LEU A 350 -1.91 -15.43 7.02
N HIS A 351 -2.39 -14.61 6.10
CA HIS A 351 -2.17 -13.16 6.12
C HIS A 351 -3.29 -12.43 6.88
N PHE A 352 -4.51 -12.94 6.74
CA PHE A 352 -5.70 -12.42 7.38
C PHE A 352 -6.51 -13.55 8.01
N VAL A 353 -7.27 -13.21 9.04
CA VAL A 353 -8.27 -14.08 9.67
C VAL A 353 -9.64 -13.50 9.41
N GLN A 354 -10.54 -14.29 8.82
CA GLN A 354 -11.95 -13.92 8.68
C GLN A 354 -12.78 -14.62 9.73
N LEU A 355 -13.49 -13.86 10.55
CA LEU A 355 -14.42 -14.33 11.58
C LEU A 355 -15.85 -14.23 11.08
N HIS A 356 -16.49 -15.39 10.91
CA HIS A 356 -17.83 -15.49 10.29
C HIS A 356 -18.90 -16.00 11.27
N GLY A 357 -18.61 -15.99 12.56
CA GLY A 357 -19.51 -16.35 13.65
C GLY A 357 -19.99 -15.13 14.45
N THR A 358 -20.19 -15.34 15.75
CA THR A 358 -20.70 -14.34 16.70
C THR A 358 -19.60 -13.74 17.58
N GLU A 359 -18.35 -13.80 17.11
CA GLU A 359 -17.17 -13.31 17.84
C GLU A 359 -17.31 -11.82 18.16
N SER A 360 -17.01 -11.42 19.41
CA SER A 360 -17.12 -10.04 19.88
C SER A 360 -16.00 -9.13 19.35
N PRO A 361 -16.14 -7.79 19.45
CA PRO A 361 -15.05 -6.87 19.13
C PRO A 361 -13.78 -7.12 19.93
N GLU A 362 -13.90 -7.46 21.22
CA GLU A 362 -12.78 -7.77 22.11
C GLU A 362 -12.05 -9.03 21.63
N PHE A 363 -12.80 -10.04 21.17
CA PHE A 363 -12.22 -11.23 20.57
C PHE A 363 -11.47 -10.88 19.27
N CYS A 364 -12.04 -10.04 18.40
CA CYS A 364 -11.35 -9.58 17.19
C CYS A 364 -10.02 -8.89 17.53
N ALA A 365 -10.01 -8.04 18.57
CA ALA A 365 -8.82 -7.31 19.00
C ALA A 365 -7.74 -8.21 19.63
N SER A 366 -8.09 -9.42 20.10
CA SER A 366 -7.14 -10.35 20.74
C SER A 366 -6.31 -11.18 19.75
N LEU A 367 -6.63 -11.13 18.45
CA LEU A 367 -5.96 -11.94 17.43
C LEU A 367 -4.70 -11.26 16.91
N GLU A 368 -3.67 -12.05 16.59
CA GLU A 368 -2.38 -11.58 16.10
C GLU A 368 -2.40 -11.18 14.62
N ARG A 369 -3.32 -11.73 13.83
CA ARG A 369 -3.49 -11.38 12.41
C ARG A 369 -4.60 -10.34 12.22
N PRO A 370 -4.50 -9.45 11.22
CA PRO A 370 -5.58 -8.53 10.91
C PRO A 370 -6.88 -9.27 10.61
N VAL A 371 -7.98 -8.78 11.19
CA VAL A 371 -9.29 -9.45 11.17
C VAL A 371 -10.19 -8.88 10.08
N ILE A 372 -10.81 -9.76 9.30
CA ILE A 372 -11.98 -9.46 8.49
C ILE A 372 -13.20 -9.96 9.29
N LYS A 373 -14.07 -9.05 9.76
CA LYS A 373 -15.28 -9.46 10.49
C LYS A 373 -16.48 -9.51 9.56
N ALA A 374 -17.08 -10.68 9.42
CA ALA A 374 -18.33 -10.83 8.69
C ALA A 374 -19.51 -10.37 9.56
N LEU A 375 -20.33 -9.49 8.98
CA LEU A 375 -21.55 -8.96 9.59
C LEU A 375 -22.76 -9.19 8.67
N PRO A 376 -23.89 -9.65 9.22
CA PRO A 376 -25.14 -9.75 8.47
C PRO A 376 -25.72 -8.35 8.26
N VAL A 377 -26.01 -7.99 7.00
CA VAL A 377 -26.63 -6.70 6.68
C VAL A 377 -28.12 -6.79 6.90
N ARG A 378 -28.62 -6.32 8.06
CA ARG A 378 -30.04 -6.26 8.38
C ARG A 378 -30.39 -5.22 9.44
N GLY A 379 -31.51 -4.54 9.18
CA GLY A 379 -32.12 -3.63 10.16
C GLY A 379 -31.37 -2.30 10.37
N PRO A 380 -32.02 -1.38 11.11
CA PRO A 380 -31.55 0.01 11.23
C PRO A 380 -30.26 0.17 12.07
N ARG A 381 -29.86 -0.84 12.84
CA ARG A 381 -28.63 -0.81 13.66
C ARG A 381 -27.39 -1.36 12.95
N ALA A 382 -27.49 -1.79 11.68
CA ALA A 382 -26.39 -2.36 10.95
C ALA A 382 -25.18 -1.41 10.83
N LEU A 383 -25.43 -0.11 10.66
CA LEU A 383 -24.37 0.91 10.59
C LEU A 383 -23.68 1.09 11.95
N GLU A 384 -24.43 1.16 13.05
CA GLU A 384 -23.88 1.25 14.41
C GLU A 384 -23.02 0.02 14.75
N GLU A 385 -23.50 -1.16 14.40
CA GLU A 385 -22.75 -2.41 14.58
C GLU A 385 -21.48 -2.42 13.72
N ALA A 386 -21.56 -1.95 12.47
CA ALA A 386 -20.42 -1.83 11.59
C ALA A 386 -19.34 -0.91 12.18
N HIS A 387 -19.69 0.25 12.71
CA HIS A 387 -18.73 1.15 13.36
C HIS A 387 -18.07 0.51 14.59
N ARG A 388 -18.82 -0.23 15.40
CA ARG A 388 -18.27 -0.90 16.58
C ARG A 388 -17.20 -1.92 16.23
N TYR A 389 -17.38 -2.69 15.15
CA TYR A 389 -16.38 -3.64 14.70
C TYR A 389 -15.26 -2.99 13.88
N ALA A 390 -15.53 -1.92 13.15
CA ALA A 390 -14.51 -1.21 12.36
C ALA A 390 -13.37 -0.64 13.23
N ALA A 391 -13.64 -0.38 14.52
CA ALA A 391 -12.62 0.08 15.47
C ALA A 391 -11.53 -0.96 15.76
N VAL A 392 -11.80 -2.26 15.52
CA VAL A 392 -10.92 -3.38 15.90
C VAL A 392 -10.64 -4.34 14.75
N ALA A 393 -11.46 -4.34 13.70
CA ALA A 393 -11.27 -5.16 12.51
C ALA A 393 -10.56 -4.36 11.41
N TRP A 394 -9.70 -5.03 10.67
CA TRP A 394 -9.05 -4.44 9.50
C TRP A 394 -10.05 -4.09 8.40
N ARG A 395 -11.02 -4.99 8.14
CA ARG A 395 -12.14 -4.76 7.20
C ARG A 395 -13.40 -5.47 7.68
N LEU A 396 -14.53 -4.96 7.26
CA LEU A 396 -15.81 -5.63 7.44
C LEU A 396 -16.18 -6.37 6.15
N LEU A 397 -16.80 -7.55 6.31
CA LEU A 397 -17.43 -8.27 5.23
C LEU A 397 -18.95 -8.22 5.45
N LEU A 398 -19.66 -7.62 4.52
CA LEU A 398 -21.12 -7.52 4.56
C LEU A 398 -21.72 -8.71 3.83
N ASP A 399 -22.43 -9.58 4.55
CA ASP A 399 -23.02 -10.80 3.97
C ASP A 399 -24.55 -10.83 4.10
N THR A 400 -25.20 -11.64 3.28
CA THR A 400 -26.63 -11.88 3.38
C THR A 400 -26.94 -12.66 4.66
N PRO A 401 -27.94 -12.23 5.46
CA PRO A 401 -28.35 -12.98 6.63
C PRO A 401 -28.74 -14.42 6.31
N SER A 402 -28.06 -15.39 6.92
CA SER A 402 -28.35 -16.81 6.74
C SER A 402 -28.21 -17.56 8.05
N ALA A 403 -29.01 -18.62 8.23
CA ALA A 403 -28.93 -19.50 9.39
C ALA A 403 -27.66 -20.39 9.35
N SER A 404 -26.96 -20.48 8.22
CA SER A 404 -25.83 -21.38 7.98
C SER A 404 -24.48 -20.67 7.83
N TYR A 405 -24.32 -19.48 8.41
CA TYR A 405 -23.06 -18.69 8.37
C TYR A 405 -22.50 -18.52 6.97
N GLY A 406 -23.29 -17.92 6.06
CA GLY A 406 -22.88 -17.55 4.70
C GLY A 406 -23.13 -18.61 3.62
N GLY A 407 -22.90 -18.21 2.37
CA GLY A 407 -23.02 -19.09 1.20
C GLY A 407 -24.47 -19.49 0.82
N SER A 408 -25.47 -18.73 1.26
CA SER A 408 -26.90 -18.97 0.96
C SER A 408 -27.26 -18.71 -0.52
N GLY A 409 -26.44 -17.92 -1.23
CA GLY A 409 -26.71 -17.52 -2.63
C GLY A 409 -27.79 -16.44 -2.80
N LEU A 410 -28.33 -15.90 -1.70
CA LEU A 410 -29.31 -14.81 -1.72
C LEU A 410 -28.61 -13.44 -1.75
N THR A 411 -29.16 -12.48 -2.45
CA THR A 411 -28.75 -11.07 -2.41
C THR A 411 -29.34 -10.38 -1.20
N HIS A 412 -28.59 -9.48 -0.56
CA HIS A 412 -29.09 -8.65 0.52
C HIS A 412 -29.48 -7.24 0.02
N ASP A 413 -29.95 -6.41 0.95
CA ASP A 413 -30.29 -5.02 0.66
C ASP A 413 -29.03 -4.22 0.35
N TRP A 414 -28.77 -4.00 -0.95
CA TRP A 414 -27.62 -3.22 -1.43
C TRP A 414 -27.68 -1.74 -1.04
N GLU A 415 -28.88 -1.19 -0.79
CA GLU A 415 -29.01 0.19 -0.33
C GLU A 415 -28.47 0.36 1.10
N LEU A 416 -28.78 -0.59 1.98
CA LEU A 416 -28.20 -0.59 3.34
C LEU A 416 -26.69 -0.85 3.30
N ALA A 417 -26.23 -1.78 2.46
CA ALA A 417 -24.79 -2.01 2.25
C ALA A 417 -24.08 -0.76 1.71
N ARG A 418 -24.71 -0.01 0.79
CA ARG A 418 -24.21 1.27 0.26
C ARG A 418 -24.04 2.31 1.36
N THR A 419 -24.99 2.40 2.30
CA THR A 419 -24.92 3.34 3.42
C THR A 419 -23.69 3.05 4.29
N ILE A 420 -23.40 1.77 4.56
CA ILE A 420 -22.21 1.37 5.33
C ILE A 420 -20.92 1.60 4.51
N ALA A 421 -20.92 1.25 3.22
CA ALA A 421 -19.77 1.40 2.34
C ALA A 421 -19.38 2.87 2.10
N ALA A 422 -20.32 3.81 2.27
CA ALA A 422 -20.07 5.23 2.18
C ALA A 422 -19.17 5.76 3.32
N GLU A 423 -19.18 5.09 4.48
CA GLU A 423 -18.42 5.51 5.66
C GLU A 423 -17.24 4.58 5.97
N LEU A 424 -17.34 3.31 5.57
CA LEU A 424 -16.37 2.27 5.96
C LEU A 424 -15.90 1.44 4.75
N PRO A 425 -14.62 1.08 4.65
CA PRO A 425 -14.11 0.23 3.58
C PRO A 425 -14.55 -1.24 3.80
N VAL A 426 -15.52 -1.71 3.01
CA VAL A 426 -16.14 -3.03 3.18
C VAL A 426 -15.89 -3.98 2.02
N LEU A 427 -15.89 -5.29 2.33
CA LEU A 427 -16.04 -6.37 1.37
C LEU A 427 -17.55 -6.69 1.23
N LEU A 428 -18.08 -6.60 0.03
CA LEU A 428 -19.45 -7.01 -0.25
C LEU A 428 -19.49 -8.50 -0.59
N ALA A 429 -20.31 -9.25 0.12
CA ALA A 429 -20.56 -10.67 -0.09
C ALA A 429 -22.06 -10.95 -0.25
N GLY A 430 -22.46 -12.21 -0.28
CA GLY A 430 -23.87 -12.63 -0.34
C GLY A 430 -24.47 -12.61 -1.74
N GLY A 431 -24.64 -13.78 -2.35
CA GLY A 431 -25.31 -13.97 -3.64
C GLY A 431 -24.63 -13.38 -4.85
N LEU A 432 -23.38 -12.93 -4.76
CA LEU A 432 -22.65 -12.41 -5.91
C LEU A 432 -22.31 -13.50 -6.92
N THR A 433 -22.42 -13.16 -8.18
CA THR A 433 -22.16 -14.04 -9.35
C THR A 433 -21.47 -13.22 -10.46
N PRO A 434 -20.90 -13.84 -11.50
CA PRO A 434 -20.42 -13.10 -12.67
C PRO A 434 -21.45 -12.19 -13.32
N ALA A 435 -22.76 -12.56 -13.24
CA ALA A 435 -23.82 -11.84 -13.89
C ALA A 435 -24.29 -10.57 -13.14
N ASN A 436 -24.18 -10.54 -11.80
CA ASN A 436 -24.71 -9.43 -11.01
C ASN A 436 -23.65 -8.58 -10.30
N VAL A 437 -22.38 -9.00 -10.31
CA VAL A 437 -21.32 -8.30 -9.56
C VAL A 437 -21.07 -6.88 -10.07
N ALA A 438 -21.25 -6.63 -11.38
CA ALA A 438 -21.11 -5.30 -11.96
C ALA A 438 -22.14 -4.32 -11.39
N GLU A 439 -23.41 -4.73 -11.31
CA GLU A 439 -24.50 -3.96 -10.73
C GLU A 439 -24.29 -3.73 -9.23
N ALA A 440 -23.87 -4.77 -8.50
CA ALA A 440 -23.55 -4.70 -7.07
C ALA A 440 -22.45 -3.66 -6.79
N ILE A 441 -21.37 -3.65 -7.58
CA ILE A 441 -20.28 -2.68 -7.49
C ILE A 441 -20.78 -1.26 -7.78
N ALA A 442 -21.56 -1.07 -8.84
CA ALA A 442 -22.08 0.24 -9.21
C ALA A 442 -23.00 0.83 -8.13
N THR A 443 -23.81 -0.02 -7.49
CA THR A 443 -24.78 0.37 -6.44
C THR A 443 -24.08 0.64 -5.10
N VAL A 444 -23.26 -0.28 -4.63
CA VAL A 444 -22.69 -0.25 -3.26
C VAL A 444 -21.38 0.50 -3.19
N ARG A 445 -20.56 0.48 -4.25
CA ARG A 445 -19.20 1.04 -4.30
C ARG A 445 -18.30 0.51 -3.18
N PRO A 446 -18.21 -0.82 -3.00
CA PRO A 446 -17.46 -1.42 -1.92
C PRO A 446 -15.94 -1.29 -2.17
N TRP A 447 -15.14 -1.41 -1.09
CA TRP A 447 -13.69 -1.57 -1.19
C TRP A 447 -13.30 -2.85 -1.95
N GLY A 448 -14.08 -3.92 -1.78
CA GLY A 448 -13.86 -5.19 -2.45
C GLY A 448 -15.12 -6.05 -2.49
N VAL A 449 -15.05 -7.16 -3.20
CA VAL A 449 -16.12 -8.17 -3.31
C VAL A 449 -15.61 -9.54 -2.91
N ASP A 450 -16.46 -10.32 -2.24
CA ASP A 450 -16.20 -11.71 -1.86
C ASP A 450 -17.21 -12.64 -2.52
N VAL A 451 -16.74 -13.67 -3.19
CA VAL A 451 -17.60 -14.66 -3.82
C VAL A 451 -17.28 -16.07 -3.34
N SER A 452 -18.33 -16.82 -3.03
CA SER A 452 -18.23 -18.25 -2.72
C SER A 452 -19.12 -19.08 -3.62
N SER A 453 -20.40 -19.26 -3.29
CA SER A 453 -21.32 -20.12 -4.07
C SER A 453 -21.56 -19.69 -5.52
N GLY A 454 -21.48 -18.38 -5.80
CA GLY A 454 -21.75 -17.84 -7.14
C GLY A 454 -20.74 -18.22 -8.22
N VAL A 455 -19.62 -18.79 -7.84
CA VAL A 455 -18.61 -19.35 -8.77
C VAL A 455 -18.49 -20.87 -8.65
N GLU A 456 -19.55 -21.55 -8.20
CA GLU A 456 -19.64 -23.00 -8.11
C GLU A 456 -20.46 -23.60 -9.25
N SER A 457 -20.10 -24.83 -9.65
CA SER A 457 -20.89 -25.76 -10.47
C SER A 457 -20.97 -27.09 -9.73
N ASN A 458 -22.17 -27.61 -9.53
CA ASN A 458 -22.41 -28.86 -8.77
C ASN A 458 -21.76 -28.89 -7.36
N GLY A 459 -21.70 -27.73 -6.69
CA GLY A 459 -21.14 -27.60 -5.33
C GLY A 459 -19.62 -27.52 -5.25
N GLU A 460 -18.91 -27.49 -6.37
CA GLU A 460 -17.46 -27.28 -6.47
C GLU A 460 -17.13 -25.99 -7.20
N LYS A 461 -15.99 -25.39 -6.87
CA LYS A 461 -15.49 -24.18 -7.54
C LYS A 461 -15.22 -24.44 -9.02
N ASP A 462 -15.80 -23.62 -9.87
CA ASP A 462 -15.68 -23.69 -11.33
C ASP A 462 -14.63 -22.69 -11.81
N PRO A 463 -13.50 -23.14 -12.39
CA PRO A 463 -12.45 -22.26 -12.89
C PRO A 463 -12.94 -21.23 -13.93
N GLY A 464 -13.91 -21.61 -14.80
CA GLY A 464 -14.48 -20.71 -15.80
C GLY A 464 -15.29 -19.60 -15.15
N LYS A 465 -16.12 -19.91 -14.14
CA LYS A 465 -16.88 -18.91 -13.38
C LYS A 465 -16.00 -18.00 -12.54
N ILE A 466 -14.88 -18.52 -11.97
CA ILE A 466 -13.90 -17.70 -11.27
C ILE A 466 -13.30 -16.66 -12.22
N ARG A 467 -12.84 -17.07 -13.41
CA ARG A 467 -12.31 -16.16 -14.42
C ARG A 467 -13.34 -15.10 -14.83
N ALA A 468 -14.56 -15.53 -15.14
CA ALA A 468 -15.64 -14.63 -15.53
C ALA A 468 -16.02 -13.62 -14.43
N PHE A 469 -16.01 -14.05 -13.15
CA PHE A 469 -16.29 -13.16 -12.03
C PHE A 469 -15.21 -12.08 -11.89
N ILE A 470 -13.93 -12.47 -11.89
CA ILE A 470 -12.81 -11.53 -11.76
C ILE A 470 -12.80 -10.56 -12.95
N GLU A 471 -13.04 -11.04 -14.16
CA GLU A 471 -13.12 -10.20 -15.35
C GLU A 471 -14.25 -9.17 -15.25
N ALA A 472 -15.46 -9.57 -14.85
CA ALA A 472 -16.58 -8.67 -14.64
C ALA A 472 -16.26 -7.58 -13.60
N VAL A 473 -15.58 -7.91 -12.51
CA VAL A 473 -15.14 -6.93 -11.51
C VAL A 473 -14.12 -5.96 -12.11
N ARG A 474 -13.15 -6.43 -12.88
CA ARG A 474 -12.11 -5.57 -13.48
C ARG A 474 -12.69 -4.61 -14.50
N GLN A 475 -13.62 -5.08 -15.33
CA GLN A 475 -14.33 -4.23 -16.30
C GLN A 475 -15.19 -3.17 -15.60
N SER A 476 -15.91 -3.54 -14.55
CA SER A 476 -16.73 -2.59 -13.77
C SER A 476 -15.88 -1.51 -13.10
N SER A 477 -14.71 -1.88 -12.56
CA SER A 477 -13.80 -0.93 -11.92
C SER A 477 -13.32 0.16 -12.88
N GLN A 478 -13.15 -0.16 -14.17
CA GLN A 478 -12.72 0.80 -15.19
C GLN A 478 -13.80 1.82 -15.58
N GLN A 479 -15.07 1.49 -15.33
CA GLN A 479 -16.23 2.31 -15.70
C GLN A 479 -16.71 3.23 -14.55
N LEU A 480 -16.20 3.03 -13.32
CA LEU A 480 -16.57 3.88 -12.20
C LEU A 480 -16.02 5.30 -12.42
N PRO A 481 -16.87 6.35 -12.34
CA PRO A 481 -16.39 7.72 -12.34
C PRO A 481 -15.48 7.95 -11.12
N ALA A 482 -14.50 8.84 -11.27
CA ALA A 482 -13.67 9.27 -10.15
C ALA A 482 -14.55 9.73 -8.98
N LEU A 483 -14.21 9.36 -7.76
CA LEU A 483 -14.99 9.68 -6.54
C LEU A 483 -15.16 11.18 -6.27
N GLU A 484 -14.48 12.04 -7.02
CA GLU A 484 -14.53 13.51 -6.88
C GLU A 484 -15.94 14.13 -7.07
N ALA A 485 -16.91 13.39 -7.59
CA ALA A 485 -18.26 13.93 -7.88
C ALA A 485 -19.32 13.64 -6.81
N ILE A 486 -19.00 13.01 -5.67
CA ILE A 486 -20.02 12.53 -4.72
C ILE A 486 -19.94 13.22 -3.35
N TRP A 487 -18.86 13.96 -3.06
CA TRP A 487 -18.65 14.64 -1.78
C TRP A 487 -18.48 16.16 -1.92
N GLN A 488 -19.34 16.80 -2.74
CA GLN A 488 -19.59 18.25 -2.67
C GLN A 488 -20.73 18.56 -1.72
#